data_ab50a5c0a0f19bc01ebd4c81589acb9b
#
_entry.id   ab50a5c0a0f19bc01ebd4c81589acb9b
#
_cell.length_a   1.000
_cell.length_b   1.000
_cell.length_c   1.000
_cell.angle_alpha   90.00
_cell.angle_beta   90.00
_cell.angle_gamma   90.00
#
_symmetry.space_group_name_H-M   'P 1'
#
loop_
_entity.id
_entity.type
_entity.pdbx_description
1 polymer ?
#
loop_
_entity_poly.entity_id
_entity_poly.type
_entity_poly.pdbx_seq_one_letter_code
_entity_poly.pdbx_strand_id
1 'polypeptide(L)'
;MNKYLVLLATLFMGMQAASAQNLTQGSLEVLRSQQSVKVVVDYSNAIIMDMTEAEFAEYEEDWYKDQPTIISDLIDEVNQRSGHLLYMSAHRESDYTLRWSVRYIYESGDIVSDFYLESADGEVVAKIADVVGEGGAFGTKLYRIKSGAESTGRALGKFFKRELM
;
A
#
# COMPACT_ATOMS: atom_id res chain seq x y z
N MET A 1 12.14 38.48 -47.67
CA MET A 1 12.94 37.53 -46.86
C MET A 1 12.14 37.12 -45.64
N ASN A 2 11.45 36.01 -45.73
CA ASN A 2 10.55 35.51 -44.67
C ASN A 2 11.35 34.64 -43.71
N LYS A 3 11.44 35.09 -42.48
CA LYS A 3 11.95 34.26 -41.36
C LYS A 3 10.76 33.62 -40.67
N TYR A 4 10.50 32.37 -40.99
CA TYR A 4 9.55 31.55 -40.24
C TYR A 4 10.16 31.17 -38.88
N LEU A 5 9.64 31.77 -37.82
CA LEU A 5 9.94 31.40 -36.45
C LEU A 5 9.09 30.17 -36.13
N VAL A 6 9.71 29.01 -36.18
CA VAL A 6 9.08 27.77 -35.74
C VAL A 6 9.12 27.75 -34.20
N LEU A 7 8.00 28.08 -33.58
CA LEU A 7 7.80 27.96 -32.16
C LEU A 7 7.54 26.47 -31.85
N LEU A 8 8.62 25.75 -31.44
CA LEU A 8 8.53 24.38 -30.99
C LEU A 8 7.95 24.40 -29.57
N ALA A 9 6.61 24.33 -29.46
CA ALA A 9 5.94 24.08 -28.20
C ALA A 9 6.19 22.63 -27.80
N THR A 10 7.22 22.39 -27.01
CA THR A 10 7.43 21.14 -26.31
C THR A 10 6.32 20.97 -25.26
N LEU A 11 5.30 20.25 -25.66
CA LEU A 11 4.26 19.78 -24.75
C LEU A 11 4.90 18.75 -23.81
N PHE A 12 5.37 19.20 -22.65
CA PHE A 12 5.67 18.33 -21.53
C PHE A 12 4.35 17.76 -21.04
N MET A 13 3.87 16.70 -21.67
CA MET A 13 2.93 15.81 -21.02
C MET A 13 3.69 15.15 -19.88
N GLY A 14 3.50 15.68 -18.68
CA GLY A 14 3.82 14.98 -17.46
C GLY A 14 3.01 13.69 -17.44
N MET A 15 3.64 12.61 -17.89
CA MET A 15 3.15 11.26 -17.59
C MET A 15 3.28 11.13 -16.08
N GLN A 16 2.20 11.45 -15.37
CA GLN A 16 1.97 10.85 -14.07
C GLN A 16 1.88 9.36 -14.35
N ALA A 17 2.98 8.66 -14.09
CA ALA A 17 2.96 7.22 -14.01
C ALA A 17 2.03 6.90 -12.85
N ALA A 18 0.74 6.69 -13.16
CA ALA A 18 -0.14 6.03 -12.22
C ALA A 18 0.57 4.72 -11.89
N SER A 19 1.01 4.59 -10.65
CA SER A 19 1.62 3.38 -10.11
C SER A 19 0.57 2.28 -10.27
N ALA A 20 0.66 1.55 -11.37
CA ALA A 20 -0.25 0.46 -11.67
C ALA A 20 0.16 -0.71 -10.78
N GLN A 21 -0.60 -0.94 -9.72
CA GLN A 21 -0.46 -2.14 -8.93
C GLN A 21 -0.60 -3.35 -9.87
N ASN A 22 0.37 -4.23 -9.82
CA ASN A 22 0.41 -5.38 -10.70
C ASN A 22 0.27 -6.67 -9.91
N LEU A 23 -0.70 -7.49 -10.29
CA LEU A 23 -0.71 -8.89 -9.89
C LEU A 23 0.46 -9.55 -10.64
N THR A 24 1.55 -9.82 -9.92
CA THR A 24 2.80 -10.35 -10.49
C THR A 24 2.90 -11.86 -10.38
N GLN A 25 2.06 -12.47 -9.53
CA GLN A 25 2.03 -13.92 -9.31
C GLN A 25 0.63 -14.35 -8.87
N GLY A 26 0.20 -15.52 -9.32
CA GLY A 26 -0.99 -16.22 -8.84
C GLY A 26 -2.32 -15.60 -9.29
N SER A 27 -3.36 -15.84 -8.49
CA SER A 27 -4.73 -15.42 -8.75
C SER A 27 -5.43 -14.98 -7.47
N LEU A 28 -6.31 -14.00 -7.58
CA LEU A 28 -7.18 -13.53 -6.51
C LEU A 28 -8.57 -14.21 -6.52
N GLU A 29 -8.80 -15.16 -7.42
CA GLU A 29 -10.11 -15.85 -7.56
C GLU A 29 -10.59 -16.49 -6.25
N VAL A 30 -9.64 -16.99 -5.43
CA VAL A 30 -9.96 -17.57 -4.12
C VAL A 30 -10.69 -16.58 -3.21
N LEU A 31 -10.46 -15.29 -3.38
CA LEU A 31 -11.08 -14.23 -2.56
C LEU A 31 -12.56 -14.04 -2.87
N ARG A 32 -13.06 -14.44 -4.05
CA ARG A 32 -14.48 -14.31 -4.41
C ARG A 32 -15.40 -15.14 -3.51
N SER A 33 -14.87 -16.21 -2.92
CA SER A 33 -15.61 -17.08 -1.99
C SER A 33 -15.40 -16.73 -0.52
N GLN A 34 -14.53 -15.77 -0.20
CA GLN A 34 -14.18 -15.41 1.16
C GLN A 34 -15.07 -14.27 1.69
N GLN A 35 -15.49 -14.40 2.95
CA GLN A 35 -16.20 -13.32 3.66
C GLN A 35 -15.23 -12.34 4.32
N SER A 36 -14.06 -12.83 4.74
CA SER A 36 -13.04 -12.04 5.41
C SER A 36 -11.64 -12.50 5.05
N VAL A 37 -10.69 -11.56 5.13
CA VAL A 37 -9.26 -11.81 4.97
C VAL A 37 -8.55 -11.17 6.15
N LYS A 38 -7.66 -11.93 6.79
CA LYS A 38 -6.79 -11.40 7.85
C LYS A 38 -5.70 -10.54 7.24
N VAL A 39 -5.41 -9.38 7.84
CA VAL A 39 -4.31 -8.53 7.42
C VAL A 39 -3.22 -8.53 8.48
N VAL A 40 -1.98 -8.75 8.06
CA VAL A 40 -0.79 -8.60 8.91
C VAL A 40 0.20 -7.70 8.21
N VAL A 41 0.98 -6.95 8.98
CA VAL A 41 2.06 -6.11 8.45
C VAL A 41 3.42 -6.74 8.76
N ASP A 42 4.33 -6.60 7.82
CA ASP A 42 5.71 -7.07 7.92
C ASP A 42 6.66 -5.92 7.62
N TYR A 43 7.35 -5.44 8.66
CA TYR A 43 8.39 -4.41 8.57
C TYR A 43 9.81 -4.99 8.65
N SER A 44 9.97 -6.32 8.71
CA SER A 44 11.27 -6.97 9.01
C SER A 44 12.40 -6.58 8.06
N ASN A 45 12.06 -6.22 6.82
CA ASN A 45 13.02 -5.78 5.82
C ASN A 45 12.76 -4.32 5.37
N ALA A 46 11.98 -3.58 6.14
CA ALA A 46 11.64 -2.21 5.80
C ALA A 46 12.84 -1.27 6.06
N ILE A 47 13.00 -0.31 5.16
CA ILE A 47 13.84 0.87 5.37
C ILE A 47 12.91 2.05 5.61
N ILE A 48 12.95 2.61 6.81
CA ILE A 48 12.08 3.70 7.26
C ILE A 48 12.94 4.95 7.43
N MET A 49 12.81 5.91 6.52
CA MET A 49 13.60 7.16 6.57
C MET A 49 15.11 6.89 6.74
N ASP A 50 15.63 5.99 5.88
CA ASP A 50 17.02 5.51 5.84
C ASP A 50 17.48 4.70 7.09
N MET A 51 16.55 4.29 7.95
CA MET A 51 16.79 3.48 9.15
C MET A 51 16.11 2.10 9.00
N THR A 52 16.64 1.10 9.70
CA THR A 52 15.90 -0.14 9.97
C THR A 52 14.71 0.15 10.87
N GLU A 53 13.73 -0.77 10.96
CA GLU A 53 12.59 -0.59 11.88
C GLU A 53 13.04 -0.40 13.33
N ALA A 54 14.05 -1.16 13.78
CA ALA A 54 14.56 -1.07 15.14
C ALA A 54 15.20 0.30 15.43
N GLU A 55 16.02 0.82 14.50
CA GLU A 55 16.61 2.15 14.62
C GLU A 55 15.55 3.25 14.58
N PHE A 56 14.54 3.10 13.73
CA PHE A 56 13.44 4.06 13.67
C PHE A 56 12.61 4.07 14.97
N ALA A 57 12.38 2.91 15.58
CA ALA A 57 11.68 2.79 16.85
C ALA A 57 12.46 3.41 18.03
N GLU A 58 13.80 3.41 17.99
CA GLU A 58 14.62 4.14 18.97
C GLU A 58 14.55 5.66 18.76
N TYR A 59 14.40 6.09 17.51
CA TYR A 59 14.29 7.50 17.14
C TYR A 59 12.89 8.07 17.37
N GLU A 60 11.83 7.29 17.07
CA GLU A 60 10.41 7.68 17.17
C GLU A 60 9.73 6.85 18.27
N GLU A 61 9.69 7.37 19.49
CA GLU A 61 9.20 6.66 20.68
C GLU A 61 7.77 6.13 20.57
N ASP A 62 6.93 6.81 19.80
CA ASP A 62 5.53 6.41 19.59
C ASP A 62 5.36 5.39 18.46
N TRP A 63 6.43 4.94 17.79
CA TRP A 63 6.34 4.05 16.62
C TRP A 63 5.48 2.81 16.88
N TYR A 64 5.85 2.00 17.87
CA TYR A 64 5.12 0.76 18.17
C TYR A 64 3.71 1.01 18.70
N LYS A 65 3.47 2.12 19.35
CA LYS A 65 2.15 2.52 19.83
C LYS A 65 1.22 2.91 18.67
N ASP A 66 1.78 3.52 17.62
CA ASP A 66 1.00 4.02 16.48
C ASP A 66 0.82 2.97 15.37
N GLN A 67 1.62 1.89 15.34
CA GLN A 67 1.49 0.82 14.34
C GLN A 67 0.06 0.25 14.22
N PRO A 68 -0.67 -0.07 15.30
CA PRO A 68 -2.05 -0.56 15.18
C PRO A 68 -2.98 0.42 14.46
N THR A 69 -2.81 1.72 14.69
CA THR A 69 -3.57 2.77 14.00
C THR A 69 -3.21 2.82 12.51
N ILE A 70 -1.93 2.76 12.17
CA ILE A 70 -1.44 2.75 10.78
C ILE A 70 -2.04 1.56 10.01
N ILE A 71 -2.10 0.37 10.63
CA ILE A 71 -2.70 -0.82 10.02
C ILE A 71 -4.22 -0.64 9.87
N SER A 72 -4.89 -0.09 10.90
CA SER A 72 -6.32 0.17 10.86
C SER A 72 -6.69 1.15 9.74
N ASP A 73 -5.93 2.22 9.58
CA ASP A 73 -6.15 3.23 8.54
C ASP A 73 -6.05 2.63 7.13
N LEU A 74 -5.07 1.75 6.89
CA LEU A 74 -4.96 0.99 5.65
C LEU A 74 -6.20 0.10 5.44
N ILE A 75 -6.58 -0.70 6.46
CA ILE A 75 -7.70 -1.65 6.38
C ILE A 75 -9.01 -0.94 6.10
N ASP A 76 -9.28 0.17 6.77
CA ASP A 76 -10.51 0.95 6.62
C ASP A 76 -10.66 1.47 5.20
N GLU A 77 -9.59 1.99 4.62
CA GLU A 77 -9.59 2.44 3.22
C GLU A 77 -9.76 1.28 2.23
N VAL A 78 -9.13 0.12 2.47
CA VAL A 78 -9.34 -1.07 1.63
C VAL A 78 -10.81 -1.48 1.65
N ASN A 79 -11.39 -1.62 2.84
CA ASN A 79 -12.78 -2.03 3.01
C ASN A 79 -13.75 -1.06 2.32
N GLN A 80 -13.51 0.25 2.47
CA GLN A 80 -14.32 1.26 1.84
C GLN A 80 -14.21 1.23 0.30
N ARG A 81 -12.99 1.15 -0.23
CA ARG A 81 -12.73 1.28 -1.66
C ARG A 81 -12.99 0.01 -2.45
N SER A 82 -12.89 -1.16 -1.82
CA SER A 82 -13.28 -2.44 -2.45
C SER A 82 -14.79 -2.57 -2.65
N GLY A 83 -15.61 -1.67 -2.07
CA GLY A 83 -17.06 -1.71 -2.19
C GLY A 83 -17.69 -2.83 -1.34
N HIS A 84 -17.04 -3.19 -0.25
CA HIS A 84 -17.46 -4.27 0.66
C HIS A 84 -17.51 -5.66 0.01
N LEU A 85 -16.78 -5.87 -1.09
CA LEU A 85 -16.64 -7.19 -1.71
C LEU A 85 -15.89 -8.17 -0.80
N LEU A 86 -14.98 -7.62 0.02
CA LEU A 86 -14.21 -8.35 1.03
C LEU A 86 -14.20 -7.54 2.31
N TYR A 87 -14.17 -8.23 3.45
CA TYR A 87 -13.94 -7.61 4.74
C TYR A 87 -12.51 -7.92 5.21
N MET A 88 -11.65 -6.91 5.21
CA MET A 88 -10.29 -7.00 5.75
C MET A 88 -10.29 -6.71 7.25
N SER A 89 -9.50 -7.45 8.02
CA SER A 89 -9.40 -7.26 9.48
C SER A 89 -8.02 -7.70 9.99
N ALA A 90 -7.45 -6.93 10.93
CA ALA A 90 -6.23 -7.34 11.63
C ALA A 90 -6.48 -8.41 12.71
N HIS A 91 -7.72 -8.55 13.17
CA HIS A 91 -8.04 -9.33 14.37
C HIS A 91 -8.89 -10.57 14.09
N ARG A 92 -9.51 -10.67 12.92
CA ARG A 92 -10.40 -11.78 12.59
C ARG A 92 -9.60 -12.91 11.93
N GLU A 93 -9.78 -14.12 12.42
CA GLU A 93 -9.22 -15.30 11.77
C GLU A 93 -9.90 -15.54 10.42
N SER A 94 -9.12 -16.03 9.47
CA SER A 94 -9.55 -16.29 8.10
C SER A 94 -8.68 -17.38 7.50
N ASP A 95 -9.20 -18.07 6.47
CA ASP A 95 -8.45 -19.09 5.71
C ASP A 95 -7.31 -18.46 4.89
N TYR A 96 -7.36 -17.15 4.69
CA TYR A 96 -6.34 -16.41 3.97
C TYR A 96 -5.85 -15.21 4.76
N THR A 97 -4.54 -14.99 4.66
CA THR A 97 -3.87 -13.83 5.24
C THR A 97 -3.29 -12.98 4.12
N LEU A 98 -3.60 -11.68 4.13
CA LEU A 98 -2.94 -10.68 3.30
C LEU A 98 -1.80 -10.07 4.10
N ARG A 99 -0.56 -10.44 3.76
CA ARG A 99 0.63 -9.88 4.37
C ARG A 99 1.07 -8.63 3.62
N TRP A 100 1.03 -7.50 4.31
CA TRP A 100 1.54 -6.23 3.84
C TRP A 100 3.04 -6.15 4.14
N SER A 101 3.88 -6.37 3.15
CA SER A 101 5.34 -6.30 3.27
C SER A 101 5.82 -4.91 2.86
N VAL A 102 6.16 -4.10 3.86
CA VAL A 102 6.68 -2.75 3.66
C VAL A 102 8.15 -2.82 3.28
N ARG A 103 8.52 -2.17 2.16
CA ARG A 103 9.90 -2.09 1.70
C ARG A 103 10.56 -0.78 2.07
N TYR A 104 9.87 0.32 1.81
CA TYR A 104 10.39 1.66 2.07
C TYR A 104 9.30 2.56 2.64
N ILE A 105 9.67 3.39 3.60
CA ILE A 105 8.90 4.56 4.05
C ILE A 105 9.84 5.75 3.95
N TYR A 106 9.52 6.68 3.07
CA TYR A 106 10.31 7.89 2.85
C TYR A 106 9.98 8.98 3.89
N GLU A 107 10.84 10.01 3.99
CA GLU A 107 10.58 11.15 4.89
C GLU A 107 9.27 11.89 4.61
N SER A 108 8.80 11.87 3.36
CA SER A 108 7.48 12.35 2.97
C SER A 108 6.32 11.54 3.58
N GLY A 109 6.60 10.33 4.09
CA GLY A 109 5.61 9.34 4.51
C GLY A 109 5.10 8.48 3.35
N ASP A 110 5.67 8.61 2.15
CA ASP A 110 5.35 7.73 1.03
C ASP A 110 5.79 6.30 1.36
N ILE A 111 4.91 5.35 1.10
CA ILE A 111 5.13 3.93 1.40
C ILE A 111 5.22 3.16 0.10
N VAL A 112 6.27 2.36 -0.06
CA VAL A 112 6.42 1.39 -1.14
C VAL A 112 6.36 -0.01 -0.56
N SER A 113 5.45 -0.83 -1.03
CA SER A 113 5.19 -2.15 -0.45
C SER A 113 4.73 -3.18 -1.48
N ASP A 114 4.83 -4.44 -1.08
CA ASP A 114 4.23 -5.57 -1.76
C ASP A 114 3.18 -6.22 -0.84
N PHE A 115 2.18 -6.86 -1.44
CA PHE A 115 1.19 -7.64 -0.71
C PHE A 115 1.27 -9.10 -1.16
N TYR A 116 1.25 -9.99 -0.19
CA TYR A 116 1.24 -11.44 -0.40
C TYR A 116 -0.05 -12.01 0.18
N LEU A 117 -0.85 -12.65 -0.67
CA LEU A 117 -1.99 -13.43 -0.22
C LEU A 117 -1.48 -14.84 0.09
N GLU A 118 -1.63 -15.25 1.33
CA GLU A 118 -1.14 -16.51 1.85
C GLU A 118 -2.30 -17.39 2.32
N SER A 119 -2.27 -18.69 2.02
CA SER A 119 -3.20 -19.67 2.54
C SER A 119 -2.92 -19.97 4.02
N ALA A 120 -3.80 -20.73 4.67
CA ALA A 120 -3.62 -21.15 6.05
C ALA A 120 -2.32 -21.97 6.28
N ASP A 121 -1.84 -22.64 5.23
CA ASP A 121 -0.58 -23.41 5.25
C ASP A 121 0.66 -22.54 5.00
N GLY A 122 0.47 -21.23 4.80
CA GLY A 122 1.56 -20.29 4.53
C GLY A 122 2.04 -20.26 3.07
N GLU A 123 1.34 -20.92 2.15
CA GLU A 123 1.65 -20.82 0.72
C GLU A 123 1.22 -19.46 0.17
N VAL A 124 2.10 -18.83 -0.60
CA VAL A 124 1.77 -17.61 -1.35
C VAL A 124 0.92 -17.97 -2.57
N VAL A 125 -0.36 -17.62 -2.54
CA VAL A 125 -1.31 -17.88 -3.62
C VAL A 125 -1.41 -16.72 -4.60
N ALA A 126 -1.04 -15.51 -4.18
CA ALA A 126 -0.96 -14.34 -5.05
C ALA A 126 0.03 -13.30 -4.51
N LYS A 127 0.63 -12.53 -5.43
CA LYS A 127 1.47 -11.38 -5.10
C LYS A 127 1.02 -10.14 -5.88
N ILE A 128 0.80 -9.03 -5.16
CA ILE A 128 0.57 -7.69 -5.72
C ILE A 128 1.82 -6.88 -5.41
N ALA A 129 2.55 -6.46 -6.44
CA ALA A 129 3.81 -5.76 -6.26
C ALA A 129 3.68 -4.27 -6.51
N ASP A 130 4.67 -3.52 -5.99
CA ASP A 130 4.89 -2.10 -6.23
C ASP A 130 3.68 -1.22 -5.91
N VAL A 131 3.00 -1.52 -4.81
CA VAL A 131 1.92 -0.68 -4.30
C VAL A 131 2.54 0.54 -3.62
N VAL A 132 2.22 1.72 -4.12
CA VAL A 132 2.72 2.99 -3.60
C VAL A 132 1.57 3.74 -2.95
N GLY A 133 1.81 4.20 -1.72
CA GLY A 133 0.93 5.12 -1.01
C GLY A 133 1.62 6.45 -0.80
N GLU A 134 0.96 7.54 -1.15
CA GLU A 134 1.48 8.90 -0.98
C GLU A 134 1.30 9.36 0.46
N GLY A 135 2.36 9.87 1.06
CA GLY A 135 2.38 10.44 2.41
C GLY A 135 1.71 11.79 2.51
N GLY A 136 1.63 12.30 3.72
CA GLY A 136 1.06 13.62 3.99
C GLY A 136 2.03 14.77 3.69
N ALA A 137 1.53 15.86 3.11
CA ALA A 137 2.33 17.05 2.85
C ALA A 137 2.78 17.80 4.12
N PHE A 138 2.04 17.63 5.23
CA PHE A 138 2.25 18.34 6.49
C PHE A 138 2.13 17.40 7.68
N GLY A 139 2.55 17.86 8.85
CA GLY A 139 2.42 17.13 10.10
C GLY A 139 3.69 16.42 10.56
N THR A 140 3.56 15.65 11.64
CA THR A 140 4.65 14.85 12.19
C THR A 140 5.02 13.69 11.24
N LYS A 141 6.15 13.03 11.49
CA LYS A 141 6.56 11.85 10.72
C LYS A 141 5.49 10.76 10.77
N LEU A 142 4.97 10.45 11.97
CA LEU A 142 3.92 9.44 12.14
C LEU A 142 2.62 9.82 11.41
N TYR A 143 2.22 11.09 11.43
CA TYR A 143 1.06 11.55 10.68
C TYR A 143 1.24 11.35 9.17
N ARG A 144 2.41 11.67 8.63
CA ARG A 144 2.71 11.45 7.21
C ARG A 144 2.70 9.97 6.84
N ILE A 145 3.23 9.09 7.72
CA ILE A 145 3.18 7.63 7.53
C ILE A 145 1.74 7.12 7.55
N LYS A 146 0.89 7.60 8.45
CA LYS A 146 -0.55 7.28 8.47
C LYS A 146 -1.22 7.66 7.15
N SER A 147 -0.96 8.85 6.64
CA SER A 147 -1.47 9.28 5.32
C SER A 147 -0.99 8.37 4.19
N GLY A 148 0.28 7.92 4.24
CA GLY A 148 0.82 6.92 3.32
C GLY A 148 0.08 5.59 3.39
N ALA A 149 -0.24 5.12 4.60
CA ALA A 149 -1.01 3.89 4.81
C ALA A 149 -2.45 4.00 4.27
N GLU A 150 -3.14 5.11 4.55
CA GLU A 150 -4.45 5.40 3.95
C GLU A 150 -4.40 5.42 2.42
N SER A 151 -3.40 6.08 1.85
CA SER A 151 -3.20 6.13 0.40
C SER A 151 -2.92 4.74 -0.18
N THR A 152 -2.10 3.93 0.49
CA THR A 152 -1.87 2.52 0.12
C THR A 152 -3.17 1.72 0.16
N GLY A 153 -3.98 1.89 1.21
CA GLY A 153 -5.28 1.25 1.36
C GLY A 153 -6.26 1.63 0.25
N ARG A 154 -6.32 2.93 -0.12
CA ARG A 154 -7.15 3.40 -1.25
C ARG A 154 -6.73 2.76 -2.58
N ALA A 155 -5.44 2.68 -2.83
CA ALA A 155 -4.90 2.08 -4.04
C ALA A 155 -5.23 0.59 -4.11
N LEU A 156 -4.98 -0.14 -3.02
CA LEU A 156 -5.25 -1.57 -2.93
C LEU A 156 -6.75 -1.89 -3.00
N GLY A 157 -7.61 -1.12 -2.33
CA GLY A 157 -9.05 -1.31 -2.37
C GLY A 157 -9.64 -1.12 -3.77
N LYS A 158 -9.17 -0.12 -4.52
CA LYS A 158 -9.54 0.07 -5.93
C LYS A 158 -9.05 -1.10 -6.79
N PHE A 159 -7.85 -1.62 -6.52
CA PHE A 159 -7.32 -2.77 -7.21
C PHE A 159 -8.21 -4.00 -6.98
N PHE A 160 -8.54 -4.34 -5.74
CA PHE A 160 -9.45 -5.46 -5.43
C PHE A 160 -10.82 -5.28 -6.10
N LYS A 161 -11.37 -4.08 -6.06
CA LYS A 161 -12.65 -3.81 -6.74
C LYS A 161 -12.59 -4.15 -8.22
N ARG A 162 -11.52 -3.77 -8.90
CA ARG A 162 -11.33 -4.05 -10.33
C ARG A 162 -11.14 -5.54 -10.62
N GLU A 163 -10.34 -6.23 -9.81
CA GLU A 163 -9.98 -7.64 -10.06
C GLU A 163 -11.10 -8.62 -9.65
N LEU A 164 -11.96 -8.24 -8.70
CA LEU A 164 -12.98 -9.13 -8.14
C LEU A 164 -14.40 -8.86 -8.68
N MET A 165 -14.63 -7.76 -9.37
CA MET A 165 -15.89 -7.48 -10.07
C MET A 165 -15.92 -8.09 -11.47
#